data_2adad59814c67cf4cf3bd1cd8378f211
#
_entry.id   2adad59814c67cf4cf3bd1cd8378f211
#
_cell.length_a   1.000
_cell.length_b   1.000
_cell.length_c   1.000
_cell.angle_alpha   90.00
_cell.angle_beta   90.00
_cell.angle_gamma   90.00
#
_symmetry.space_group_name_H-M   'P 1'
#
loop_
_entity.id
_entity.type
_entity.pdbx_description
1 polymer ?
#
loop_
_entity_poly.entity_id
_entity_poly.type
_entity_poly.pdbx_seq_one_letter_code
_entity_poly.pdbx_strand_id
1 'polypeptide(L)'
;GVFLDDERIRLSPDHLQVCIGSLEEWKLFNSNLDVIDDAFEYLVSKSSKGEKGQYFTPRWVIDMCVKMMNPKEGETVIDTACGSAGFTVHSMFHVWRQIMRAMGREESHLFTMEAKPPRCIDYVRNNVFAIDFDEKSVRVSRCLNLIAGDGETNVLHLNTLDWTKWDETVKQDDWQDTYGDGWRRLRK
;
A
#
# COMPACT_ATOMS: atom_id res chain seq x y z
N GLY A 1 1.15 13.49 2.07
CA GLY A 1 -0.09 12.79 1.68
C GLY A 1 0.11 11.95 0.42
N VAL A 2 -0.93 11.25 -0.01
CA VAL A 2 -0.92 10.50 -1.28
C VAL A 2 -1.00 11.45 -2.47
N PHE A 3 -1.65 12.60 -2.29
CA PHE A 3 -1.84 13.63 -3.30
C PHE A 3 -0.97 14.85 -2.97
N LEU A 4 -0.47 15.52 -4.00
CA LEU A 4 0.20 16.81 -3.87
C LEU A 4 -0.85 17.93 -3.68
N ASP A 5 -0.46 19.04 -3.05
CA ASP A 5 -1.39 20.13 -2.73
C ASP A 5 -2.04 20.79 -3.96
N ASP A 6 -1.38 20.68 -5.11
CA ASP A 6 -1.84 21.23 -6.39
C ASP A 6 -2.45 20.19 -7.33
N GLU A 7 -2.53 18.92 -6.91
CA GLU A 7 -3.15 17.87 -7.73
C GLU A 7 -4.65 18.12 -7.90
N ARG A 8 -5.07 18.09 -9.15
CA ARG A 8 -6.48 18.26 -9.54
C ARG A 8 -6.93 17.14 -10.44
N ILE A 9 -8.17 16.74 -10.27
CA ILE A 9 -8.83 15.81 -11.20
C ILE A 9 -9.02 16.54 -12.52
N ARG A 10 -8.29 16.10 -13.57
CA ARG A 10 -8.31 16.70 -14.91
C ARG A 10 -9.48 16.17 -15.74
N LEU A 11 -10.69 16.24 -15.19
CA LEU A 11 -11.93 15.90 -15.87
C LEU A 11 -12.82 17.14 -15.93
N SER A 12 -13.63 17.26 -17.00
CA SER A 12 -14.69 18.25 -17.01
C SER A 12 -15.73 17.91 -15.93
N PRO A 13 -16.51 18.89 -15.42
CA PRO A 13 -17.56 18.63 -14.44
C PRO A 13 -18.54 17.54 -14.88
N ASP A 14 -18.92 17.53 -16.15
CA ASP A 14 -19.85 16.54 -16.72
C ASP A 14 -19.25 15.13 -16.71
N HIS A 15 -18.00 14.98 -17.10
CA HIS A 15 -17.30 13.69 -17.06
C HIS A 15 -17.09 13.22 -15.61
N LEU A 16 -16.77 14.14 -14.70
CA LEU A 16 -16.63 13.84 -13.29
C LEU A 16 -17.95 13.34 -12.70
N GLN A 17 -19.06 13.98 -13.03
CA GLN A 17 -20.41 13.57 -12.59
C GLN A 17 -20.75 12.16 -13.07
N VAL A 18 -20.45 11.83 -14.34
CA VAL A 18 -20.65 10.47 -14.88
C VAL A 18 -19.81 9.45 -14.14
N CYS A 19 -18.53 9.75 -13.87
CA CYS A 19 -17.63 8.85 -13.13
C CYS A 19 -18.13 8.64 -11.68
N ILE A 20 -18.52 9.71 -10.99
CA ILE A 20 -19.04 9.63 -9.61
C ILE A 20 -20.34 8.83 -9.61
N GLY A 21 -21.30 9.14 -10.49
CA GLY A 21 -22.57 8.43 -10.56
C GLY A 21 -22.43 6.94 -10.88
N SER A 22 -21.38 6.56 -11.63
CA SER A 22 -21.07 5.15 -11.90
C SER A 22 -20.48 4.41 -10.70
N LEU A 23 -19.91 5.13 -9.73
CA LEU A 23 -19.26 4.56 -8.55
C LEU A 23 -20.10 4.68 -7.27
N GLU A 24 -21.11 5.58 -7.27
CA GLU A 24 -21.90 5.94 -6.08
C GLU A 24 -22.65 4.73 -5.47
N GLU A 25 -23.07 3.80 -6.31
CA GLU A 25 -23.77 2.58 -5.86
C GLU A 25 -22.80 1.49 -5.35
N TRP A 26 -21.49 1.65 -5.60
CA TRP A 26 -20.49 0.65 -5.22
C TRP A 26 -19.84 1.02 -3.89
N LYS A 27 -19.95 0.14 -2.91
CA LYS A 27 -19.18 0.23 -1.67
C LYS A 27 -17.71 -0.13 -1.94
N LEU A 28 -16.90 0.83 -2.37
CA LEU A 28 -15.46 0.61 -2.59
C LEU A 28 -14.71 0.42 -1.28
N PHE A 29 -15.16 1.05 -0.22
CA PHE A 29 -14.63 0.87 1.13
C PHE A 29 -15.19 -0.42 1.75
N ASN A 30 -14.34 -1.28 2.25
CA ASN A 30 -14.66 -2.62 2.77
C ASN A 30 -15.18 -3.62 1.71
N SER A 31 -14.98 -3.36 0.43
CA SER A 31 -15.12 -4.42 -0.57
C SER A 31 -13.99 -5.44 -0.42
N ASN A 32 -14.21 -6.64 -0.96
CA ASN A 32 -13.19 -7.68 -0.96
C ASN A 32 -11.88 -7.11 -1.56
N LEU A 33 -10.82 -7.10 -0.77
CA LEU A 33 -9.54 -6.51 -1.16
C LEU A 33 -9.02 -7.11 -2.46
N ASP A 34 -9.28 -8.41 -2.69
CA ASP A 34 -8.87 -9.11 -3.90
C ASP A 34 -9.46 -8.45 -5.16
N VAL A 35 -10.71 -7.95 -5.09
CA VAL A 35 -11.38 -7.27 -6.22
C VAL A 35 -10.76 -5.90 -6.49
N ILE A 36 -10.48 -5.13 -5.43
CA ILE A 36 -9.85 -3.82 -5.56
C ILE A 36 -8.45 -3.97 -6.13
N ASP A 37 -7.71 -4.90 -5.61
CA ASP A 37 -6.37 -5.22 -6.05
C ASP A 37 -6.33 -5.68 -7.51
N ASP A 38 -7.22 -6.59 -7.93
CA ASP A 38 -7.32 -7.06 -9.32
C ASP A 38 -7.65 -5.89 -10.27
N ALA A 39 -8.55 -5.00 -9.86
CA ALA A 39 -8.88 -3.81 -10.63
C ALA A 39 -7.67 -2.87 -10.78
N PHE A 40 -6.93 -2.62 -9.69
CA PHE A 40 -5.71 -1.82 -9.74
C PHE A 40 -4.62 -2.48 -10.58
N GLU A 41 -4.38 -3.77 -10.41
CA GLU A 41 -3.42 -4.53 -11.22
C GLU A 41 -3.77 -4.47 -12.71
N TYR A 42 -5.05 -4.58 -13.04
CA TYR A 42 -5.53 -4.43 -14.41
C TYR A 42 -5.28 -3.02 -14.96
N LEU A 43 -5.59 -1.97 -14.20
CA LEU A 43 -5.41 -0.57 -14.61
C LEU A 43 -3.92 -0.22 -14.76
N VAL A 44 -3.10 -0.60 -13.80
CA VAL A 44 -1.65 -0.34 -13.84
C VAL A 44 -1.00 -1.14 -14.95
N SER A 45 -1.36 -2.42 -15.14
CA SER A 45 -0.81 -3.24 -16.21
C SER A 45 -1.15 -2.71 -17.60
N LYS A 46 -2.31 -2.09 -17.79
CA LYS A 46 -2.68 -1.44 -19.06
C LYS A 46 -1.91 -0.14 -19.31
N SER A 47 -1.71 0.68 -18.29
CA SER A 47 -0.98 1.94 -18.41
C SER A 47 0.54 1.76 -18.54
N SER A 48 1.08 0.67 -18.00
CA SER A 48 2.52 0.38 -17.95
C SER A 48 3.02 -0.54 -19.08
N LYS A 49 2.15 -1.24 -19.79
CA LYS A 49 2.52 -2.16 -20.87
C LYS A 49 3.28 -1.55 -22.05
N GLY A 50 3.43 -0.22 -22.07
CA GLY A 50 4.11 0.50 -23.14
C GLY A 50 5.55 0.94 -22.87
N GLU A 51 5.95 1.15 -21.60
CA GLU A 51 7.14 1.94 -21.36
C GLU A 51 8.27 1.33 -20.52
N LYS A 52 8.03 0.41 -19.59
CA LYS A 52 9.09 -0.01 -18.63
C LYS A 52 9.14 -1.48 -18.25
N GLY A 53 8.39 -2.37 -18.86
CA GLY A 53 8.50 -3.82 -18.56
C GLY A 53 8.22 -4.18 -17.09
N GLN A 54 7.37 -3.42 -16.42
CA GLN A 54 6.96 -3.75 -15.06
C GLN A 54 6.09 -5.00 -15.06
N TYR A 55 6.50 -6.00 -14.31
CA TYR A 55 5.79 -7.26 -14.13
C TYR A 55 5.25 -7.33 -12.71
N PHE A 56 3.95 -7.56 -12.58
CA PHE A 56 3.34 -7.79 -11.28
C PHE A 56 3.42 -9.27 -10.93
N THR A 57 3.81 -9.54 -9.69
CA THR A 57 3.82 -10.91 -9.17
C THR A 57 2.38 -11.41 -9.03
N PRO A 58 2.03 -12.57 -9.61
CA PRO A 58 0.69 -13.11 -9.46
C PRO A 58 0.32 -13.31 -7.99
N ARG A 59 -0.92 -12.99 -7.63
CA ARG A 59 -1.39 -12.99 -6.23
C ARG A 59 -1.26 -14.32 -5.54
N TRP A 60 -1.56 -15.40 -6.24
CA TRP A 60 -1.41 -16.73 -5.67
C TRP A 60 0.05 -17.04 -5.28
N VAL A 61 1.04 -16.47 -5.99
CA VAL A 61 2.47 -16.57 -5.61
C VAL A 61 2.73 -15.76 -4.35
N ILE A 62 2.21 -14.53 -4.30
CA ILE A 62 2.34 -13.65 -3.12
C ILE A 62 1.73 -14.34 -1.89
N ASP A 63 0.50 -14.81 -2.01
CA ASP A 63 -0.22 -15.49 -0.93
C ASP A 63 0.53 -16.74 -0.45
N MET A 64 1.04 -17.55 -1.39
CA MET A 64 1.87 -18.70 -1.07
C MET A 64 3.13 -18.30 -0.29
N CYS A 65 3.88 -17.31 -0.77
CA CYS A 65 5.10 -16.84 -0.13
C CYS A 65 4.83 -16.30 1.28
N VAL A 66 3.80 -15.47 1.44
CA VAL A 66 3.42 -14.89 2.74
C VAL A 66 3.00 -15.99 3.72
N LYS A 67 2.23 -17.00 3.27
CA LYS A 67 1.86 -18.15 4.11
C LYS A 67 3.07 -18.99 4.51
N MET A 68 4.01 -19.19 3.60
CA MET A 68 5.26 -19.94 3.90
C MET A 68 6.14 -19.19 4.90
N MET A 69 6.32 -17.87 4.72
CA MET A 69 7.10 -17.03 5.64
C MET A 69 6.38 -16.83 6.97
N ASN A 70 5.05 -16.80 6.95
CA ASN A 70 4.18 -16.72 8.11
C ASN A 70 4.58 -15.62 9.11
N PRO A 71 4.71 -14.37 8.66
CA PRO A 71 5.16 -13.27 9.51
C PRO A 71 4.23 -13.10 10.73
N LYS A 72 4.82 -12.67 11.86
CA LYS A 72 4.13 -12.48 13.14
C LYS A 72 4.10 -11.00 13.51
N GLU A 73 3.21 -10.63 14.43
CA GLU A 73 2.98 -9.26 14.89
C GLU A 73 4.26 -8.54 15.38
N GLY A 74 5.23 -9.28 15.94
CA GLY A 74 6.50 -8.71 16.40
C GLY A 74 7.60 -8.65 15.34
N GLU A 75 7.32 -9.08 14.12
CA GLU A 75 8.33 -9.17 13.05
C GLU A 75 8.16 -8.05 12.04
N THR A 76 9.29 -7.53 11.55
CA THR A 76 9.31 -6.50 10.52
C THR A 76 9.32 -7.12 9.13
N VAL A 77 8.47 -6.61 8.26
CA VAL A 77 8.40 -6.95 6.84
C VAL A 77 8.81 -5.75 6.02
N ILE A 78 9.73 -5.94 5.10
CA ILE A 78 10.14 -4.93 4.12
C ILE A 78 10.12 -5.51 2.72
N ASP A 79 9.48 -4.78 1.79
CA ASP A 79 9.56 -5.05 0.35
C ASP A 79 10.40 -3.96 -0.31
N THR A 80 11.54 -4.34 -0.84
CA THR A 80 12.55 -3.41 -1.38
C THR A 80 12.37 -3.07 -2.86
N ALA A 81 11.35 -3.62 -3.50
CA ALA A 81 10.95 -3.33 -4.88
C ALA A 81 9.44 -3.57 -5.01
N CYS A 82 8.67 -2.80 -4.23
CA CYS A 82 7.29 -3.14 -3.87
C CYS A 82 6.28 -3.07 -5.02
N GLY A 83 6.61 -2.39 -6.13
CA GLY A 83 5.67 -2.23 -7.23
C GLY A 83 4.33 -1.68 -6.74
N SER A 84 3.27 -2.49 -6.83
CA SER A 84 1.93 -2.16 -6.32
C SER A 84 1.68 -2.59 -4.85
N ALA A 85 2.72 -2.87 -4.08
CA ALA A 85 2.64 -3.28 -2.67
C ALA A 85 1.98 -4.66 -2.40
N GLY A 86 1.98 -5.56 -3.37
CA GLY A 86 1.34 -6.86 -3.22
C GLY A 86 1.82 -7.63 -1.98
N PHE A 87 3.14 -7.77 -1.80
CA PHE A 87 3.71 -8.50 -0.66
C PHE A 87 3.42 -7.82 0.68
N THR A 88 3.53 -6.50 0.76
CA THR A 88 3.27 -5.76 2.01
C THR A 88 1.81 -5.82 2.41
N VAL A 89 0.88 -5.61 1.48
CA VAL A 89 -0.56 -5.69 1.74
C VAL A 89 -0.98 -7.10 2.18
N HIS A 90 -0.53 -8.14 1.49
CA HIS A 90 -0.83 -9.52 1.88
C HIS A 90 -0.23 -9.90 3.24
N SER A 91 1.01 -9.46 3.54
CA SER A 91 1.65 -9.66 4.85
C SER A 91 0.88 -8.95 5.95
N MET A 92 0.45 -7.72 5.72
CA MET A 92 -0.37 -6.94 6.64
C MET A 92 -1.66 -7.68 6.99
N PHE A 93 -2.43 -8.12 5.99
CA PHE A 93 -3.66 -8.88 6.23
C PHE A 93 -3.42 -10.22 6.91
N HIS A 94 -2.33 -10.90 6.56
CA HIS A 94 -1.97 -12.16 7.20
C HIS A 94 -1.77 -11.97 8.72
N VAL A 95 -1.03 -10.94 9.13
CA VAL A 95 -0.80 -10.64 10.55
C VAL A 95 -2.06 -10.09 11.21
N TRP A 96 -2.84 -9.24 10.55
CA TRP A 96 -4.10 -8.73 11.08
C TRP A 96 -5.09 -9.85 11.38
N ARG A 97 -5.20 -10.88 10.54
CA ARG A 97 -6.00 -12.09 10.83
C ARG A 97 -5.52 -12.79 12.10
N GLN A 98 -4.21 -12.89 12.31
CA GLN A 98 -3.65 -13.47 13.54
C GLN A 98 -4.00 -12.61 14.78
N ILE A 99 -3.88 -11.29 14.67
CA ILE A 99 -4.26 -10.34 15.73
C ILE A 99 -5.74 -10.49 16.07
N MET A 100 -6.62 -10.52 15.06
CA MET A 100 -8.07 -10.68 15.27
C MET A 100 -8.39 -11.97 16.00
N ARG A 101 -7.80 -13.09 15.58
CA ARG A 101 -7.94 -14.39 16.29
C ARG A 101 -7.47 -14.32 17.74
N ALA A 102 -6.30 -13.68 17.97
CA ALA A 102 -5.77 -13.50 19.32
C ALA A 102 -6.66 -12.61 20.21
N MET A 103 -7.45 -11.71 19.60
CA MET A 103 -8.46 -10.89 20.28
C MET A 103 -9.82 -11.59 20.43
N GLY A 104 -9.97 -12.84 19.98
CA GLY A 104 -11.25 -13.56 19.97
C GLY A 104 -12.29 -12.95 19.02
N ARG A 105 -11.86 -12.26 17.98
CA ARG A 105 -12.72 -11.64 16.96
C ARG A 105 -12.70 -12.43 15.65
N GLU A 106 -13.79 -12.38 14.90
CA GLU A 106 -13.85 -12.99 13.59
C GLU A 106 -13.03 -12.18 12.56
N GLU A 107 -12.38 -12.87 11.65
CA GLU A 107 -11.58 -12.25 10.57
C GLU A 107 -12.43 -11.39 9.63
N SER A 108 -13.69 -11.77 9.43
CA SER A 108 -14.68 -11.00 8.64
C SER A 108 -14.83 -9.56 9.12
N HIS A 109 -14.61 -9.31 10.42
CA HIS A 109 -14.66 -7.96 10.97
C HIS A 109 -13.59 -7.03 10.39
N LEU A 110 -12.45 -7.55 9.89
CA LEU A 110 -11.45 -6.72 9.19
C LEU A 110 -12.02 -5.98 7.98
N PHE A 111 -13.06 -6.51 7.35
CA PHE A 111 -13.67 -5.96 6.15
C PHE A 111 -14.96 -5.16 6.41
N THR A 112 -15.49 -5.23 7.63
CA THR A 112 -16.76 -4.59 7.99
C THR A 112 -16.61 -3.42 8.97
N MET A 113 -15.46 -3.32 9.66
CA MET A 113 -15.19 -2.27 10.64
C MET A 113 -14.79 -0.96 9.94
N GLU A 114 -15.39 0.16 10.36
CA GLU A 114 -14.98 1.49 9.90
C GLU A 114 -13.53 1.83 10.29
N ALA A 115 -13.10 1.40 11.47
CA ALA A 115 -11.73 1.59 11.95
C ALA A 115 -11.11 0.26 12.34
N LYS A 116 -9.86 0.02 11.94
CA LYS A 116 -9.11 -1.14 12.34
C LYS A 116 -8.74 -1.06 13.84
N PRO A 117 -8.63 -2.21 14.54
CA PRO A 117 -8.13 -2.19 15.92
C PRO A 117 -6.77 -1.49 16.04
N PRO A 118 -6.53 -0.72 17.12
CA PRO A 118 -5.25 -0.02 17.31
C PRO A 118 -4.04 -0.94 17.14
N ARG A 119 -4.11 -2.16 17.64
CA ARG A 119 -3.07 -3.17 17.52
C ARG A 119 -2.73 -3.53 16.06
N CYS A 120 -3.74 -3.53 15.18
CA CYS A 120 -3.53 -3.74 13.74
C CYS A 120 -2.82 -2.54 13.10
N ILE A 121 -3.21 -1.32 13.47
CA ILE A 121 -2.60 -0.09 12.98
C ILE A 121 -1.16 0.04 13.50
N ASP A 122 -0.92 -0.24 14.77
CA ASP A 122 0.41 -0.21 15.37
C ASP A 122 1.38 -1.18 14.69
N TYR A 123 0.90 -2.39 14.33
CA TYR A 123 1.71 -3.34 13.59
C TYR A 123 2.16 -2.76 12.24
N VAL A 124 1.25 -2.26 11.44
CA VAL A 124 1.59 -1.72 10.12
C VAL A 124 2.51 -0.51 10.24
N ARG A 125 2.19 0.39 11.15
CA ARG A 125 2.97 1.60 11.41
C ARG A 125 4.42 1.31 11.76
N ASN A 126 4.68 0.30 12.55
CA ASN A 126 6.00 0.04 13.11
C ASN A 126 6.76 -1.10 12.41
N ASN A 127 6.08 -1.97 11.69
CA ASN A 127 6.65 -3.22 11.21
C ASN A 127 6.49 -3.50 9.71
N VAL A 128 5.71 -2.69 8.97
CA VAL A 128 5.53 -2.92 7.53
C VAL A 128 6.11 -1.76 6.73
N PHE A 129 7.07 -2.07 5.86
CA PHE A 129 7.77 -1.08 5.04
C PHE A 129 7.83 -1.52 3.58
N ALA A 130 7.82 -0.54 2.69
CA ALA A 130 7.96 -0.74 1.25
C ALA A 130 8.89 0.31 0.66
N ILE A 131 9.65 -0.07 -0.33
CA ILE A 131 10.53 0.83 -1.09
C ILE A 131 10.33 0.58 -2.57
N ASP A 132 10.26 1.63 -3.36
CA ASP A 132 10.36 1.55 -4.82
C ASP A 132 11.10 2.78 -5.36
N PHE A 133 11.75 2.61 -6.50
CA PHE A 133 12.45 3.70 -7.17
C PHE A 133 11.55 4.43 -8.18
N ASP A 134 10.46 3.80 -8.63
CA ASP A 134 9.50 4.40 -9.55
C ASP A 134 8.42 5.16 -8.80
N GLU A 135 8.37 6.47 -9.01
CA GLU A 135 7.44 7.36 -8.32
C GLU A 135 5.97 6.96 -8.52
N LYS A 136 5.61 6.48 -9.72
CA LYS A 136 4.24 6.01 -10.00
C LYS A 136 3.90 4.78 -9.15
N SER A 137 4.83 3.82 -9.05
CA SER A 137 4.68 2.65 -8.20
C SER A 137 4.52 3.03 -6.73
N VAL A 138 5.33 3.95 -6.23
CA VAL A 138 5.20 4.49 -4.87
C VAL A 138 3.82 5.09 -4.62
N ARG A 139 3.30 5.91 -5.53
CA ARG A 139 1.96 6.51 -5.40
C ARG A 139 0.86 5.46 -5.40
N VAL A 140 0.90 4.50 -6.32
CA VAL A 140 -0.07 3.39 -6.38
C VAL A 140 -0.02 2.57 -5.10
N SER A 141 1.17 2.22 -4.65
CA SER A 141 1.43 1.50 -3.41
C SER A 141 0.84 2.22 -2.18
N ARG A 142 1.05 3.53 -2.08
CA ARG A 142 0.46 4.36 -1.00
C ARG A 142 -1.05 4.38 -1.06
N CYS A 143 -1.63 4.52 -2.27
CA CYS A 143 -3.08 4.46 -2.44
C CYS A 143 -3.66 3.11 -2.00
N LEU A 144 -3.03 2.00 -2.39
CA LEU A 144 -3.49 0.66 -2.03
C LEU A 144 -3.41 0.41 -0.53
N ASN A 145 -2.32 0.80 0.12
CA ASN A 145 -2.20 0.71 1.56
C ASN A 145 -3.25 1.56 2.28
N LEU A 146 -3.51 2.77 1.80
CA LEU A 146 -4.56 3.63 2.36
C LEU A 146 -5.95 2.98 2.23
N ILE A 147 -6.28 2.42 1.05
CA ILE A 147 -7.54 1.71 0.81
C ILE A 147 -7.63 0.46 1.69
N ALA A 148 -6.51 -0.25 1.89
CA ALA A 148 -6.42 -1.38 2.79
C ALA A 148 -6.68 -1.01 4.26
N GLY A 149 -6.59 0.29 4.59
CA GLY A 149 -6.91 0.82 5.92
C GLY A 149 -5.72 0.82 6.87
N ASP A 150 -4.48 0.92 6.37
CA ASP A 150 -3.29 1.05 7.21
C ASP A 150 -3.18 2.44 7.88
N GLY A 151 -3.86 3.45 7.31
CA GLY A 151 -3.89 4.83 7.80
C GLY A 151 -2.56 5.58 7.76
N GLU A 152 -1.42 4.89 7.73
CA GLU A 152 -0.07 5.46 7.66
C GLU A 152 0.84 4.60 6.80
N THR A 153 1.22 5.12 5.67
CA THR A 153 1.95 4.39 4.64
C THR A 153 3.46 4.55 4.80
N ASN A 154 4.17 3.48 5.16
CA ASN A 154 5.63 3.43 5.16
C ASN A 154 6.16 3.02 3.77
N VAL A 155 5.66 3.63 2.71
CA VAL A 155 6.20 3.43 1.36
C VAL A 155 7.14 4.57 1.05
N LEU A 156 8.40 4.23 0.78
CA LEU A 156 9.50 5.18 0.59
C LEU A 156 9.93 5.20 -0.88
N HIS A 157 10.13 6.40 -1.40
CA HIS A 157 10.69 6.58 -2.74
C HIS A 157 12.21 6.61 -2.66
N LEU A 158 12.84 5.46 -2.88
CA LEU A 158 14.29 5.25 -2.83
C LEU A 158 14.71 4.17 -3.83
N ASN A 159 15.93 4.27 -4.33
CA ASN A 159 16.53 3.21 -5.14
C ASN A 159 17.34 2.24 -4.24
N THR A 160 16.83 1.04 -4.03
CA THR A 160 17.50 0.02 -3.19
C THR A 160 18.81 -0.51 -3.79
N LEU A 161 18.96 -0.41 -5.11
CA LEU A 161 20.20 -0.80 -5.79
C LEU A 161 21.29 0.28 -5.73
N ASP A 162 20.93 1.51 -5.40
CA ASP A 162 21.88 2.64 -5.29
C ASP A 162 21.77 3.31 -3.91
N TRP A 163 22.02 2.52 -2.88
CA TRP A 163 21.95 2.94 -1.49
C TRP A 163 22.95 4.05 -1.14
N THR A 164 24.00 4.24 -1.95
CA THR A 164 25.00 5.29 -1.74
C THR A 164 24.42 6.69 -1.85
N LYS A 165 23.33 6.85 -2.61
CA LYS A 165 22.63 8.13 -2.79
C LYS A 165 21.52 8.38 -1.75
N TRP A 166 21.23 7.42 -0.89
CA TRP A 166 20.16 7.58 0.10
C TRP A 166 20.40 8.76 1.03
N ASP A 167 21.65 8.94 1.49
CA ASP A 167 22.02 10.04 2.39
C ASP A 167 21.80 11.44 1.79
N GLU A 168 21.88 11.57 0.47
CA GLU A 168 21.58 12.82 -0.23
C GLU A 168 20.07 12.99 -0.43
N THR A 169 19.40 11.93 -0.85
CA THR A 169 17.95 11.93 -1.11
C THR A 169 17.16 12.23 0.15
N VAL A 170 17.48 11.56 1.26
CA VAL A 170 16.74 11.72 2.51
C VAL A 170 16.98 13.05 3.23
N LYS A 171 17.90 13.89 2.75
CA LYS A 171 18.12 15.25 3.28
C LYS A 171 17.33 16.32 2.55
N GLN A 172 16.68 15.98 1.43
CA GLN A 172 15.85 16.92 0.68
C GLN A 172 14.57 17.23 1.46
N ASP A 173 14.22 18.51 1.58
CA ASP A 173 13.07 18.95 2.38
C ASP A 173 11.76 18.35 1.86
N ASP A 174 11.51 18.39 0.55
CA ASP A 174 10.31 17.82 -0.09
C ASP A 174 10.21 16.30 0.17
N TRP A 175 11.36 15.61 0.17
CA TRP A 175 11.41 14.18 0.48
C TRP A 175 11.07 13.93 1.96
N GLN A 176 11.64 14.73 2.85
CA GLN A 176 11.37 14.63 4.29
C GLN A 176 9.92 14.91 4.63
N ASP A 177 9.32 15.91 4.00
CA ASP A 177 7.90 16.25 4.21
C ASP A 177 6.98 15.09 3.84
N THR A 178 7.34 14.34 2.80
CA THR A 178 6.52 13.25 2.26
C THR A 178 6.80 11.90 2.92
N TYR A 179 8.07 11.58 3.17
CA TYR A 179 8.53 10.23 3.55
C TYR A 179 9.28 10.16 4.88
N GLY A 180 9.62 11.31 5.47
CA GLY A 180 10.51 11.40 6.63
C GLY A 180 10.02 10.62 7.85
N ASP A 181 8.71 10.54 8.07
CA ASP A 181 8.14 9.76 9.17
C ASP A 181 8.37 8.26 9.01
N GLY A 182 8.09 7.72 7.82
CA GLY A 182 8.36 6.32 7.48
C GLY A 182 9.85 5.98 7.58
N TRP A 183 10.69 6.89 7.08
CA TRP A 183 12.15 6.74 7.17
C TRP A 183 12.66 6.67 8.60
N ARG A 184 12.17 7.56 9.47
CA ARG A 184 12.54 7.56 10.90
C ARG A 184 12.12 6.27 11.61
N ARG A 185 11.00 5.66 11.21
CA ARG A 185 10.54 4.37 11.75
C ARG A 185 11.40 3.21 11.26
N LEU A 186 11.73 3.18 9.96
CA LEU A 186 12.56 2.14 9.38
C LEU A 186 13.96 2.07 10.00
N ARG A 187 14.48 3.20 10.50
CA ARG A 187 15.82 3.29 11.10
C ARG A 187 15.86 2.97 12.60
N LYS A 188 14.75 2.70 13.24
CA LYS A 188 14.71 2.30 14.65
C LYS A 188 14.97 0.82 14.82
#